data_07910b695825f920475cdb0ca80c28de
#
_entry.id   07910b695825f920475cdb0ca80c28de
#
_cell.length_a   1.000
_cell.length_b   1.000
_cell.length_c   1.000
_cell.angle_alpha   90.00
_cell.angle_beta   90.00
_cell.angle_gamma   90.00
#
_symmetry.space_group_name_H-M   'P 1'
#
loop_
_entity.id
_entity.type
_entity.pdbx_description
1 polymer ?
#
loop_
_entity_poly.entity_id
_entity_poly.type
_entity_poly.pdbx_seq_one_letter_code
_entity_poly.pdbx_strand_id
1 'polypeptide(L)'
;GESIVPSGAVAANALGLSTQVPMREMFLTSGPSRKISLGRTEVELRHAPQWQLKEGVAGAALRALLSFGEEYSAETLEQLWERLSESEKKQLVALRGSAPAWLAAAIGRQATRGEEAVVA
;
A
#
# COMPACT_ATOMS: atom_id res chain seq x y z
N GLY A 1 18.28 3.58 11.50
CA GLY A 1 18.65 3.02 10.22
C GLY A 1 17.68 3.37 9.11
N GLU A 2 18.04 3.00 7.92
CA GLU A 2 17.22 3.23 6.74
C GLU A 2 16.08 2.21 6.66
N SER A 3 14.85 2.70 6.44
CA SER A 3 13.69 1.85 6.22
C SER A 3 13.56 1.56 4.73
N ILE A 4 13.35 0.29 4.37
CA ILE A 4 13.17 -0.14 2.98
C ILE A 4 11.96 -1.07 2.92
N VAL A 5 11.01 -0.76 2.04
CA VAL A 5 9.78 -1.55 1.86
C VAL A 5 9.51 -1.75 0.37
N PRO A 6 8.78 -2.82 -0.02
CA PRO A 6 8.40 -3.00 -1.43
C PRO A 6 7.56 -1.84 -1.94
N SER A 7 7.74 -1.46 -3.21
CA SER A 7 6.93 -0.41 -3.85
C SER A 7 5.46 -0.83 -3.96
N GLY A 8 4.60 0.13 -4.32
CA GLY A 8 3.17 -0.14 -4.49
C GLY A 8 2.88 -1.23 -5.53
N ALA A 9 3.58 -1.23 -6.65
CA ALA A 9 3.40 -2.26 -7.69
C ALA A 9 3.79 -3.65 -7.20
N VAL A 10 4.92 -3.75 -6.49
CA VAL A 10 5.38 -5.02 -5.90
C VAL A 10 4.42 -5.47 -4.79
N ALA A 11 3.97 -4.53 -3.96
CA ALA A 11 3.02 -4.82 -2.89
C ALA A 11 1.68 -5.30 -3.45
N ALA A 12 1.17 -4.69 -4.52
CA ALA A 12 -0.06 -5.10 -5.18
C ALA A 12 0.02 -6.53 -5.68
N ASN A 13 1.14 -6.89 -6.30
CA ASN A 13 1.38 -8.26 -6.78
C ASN A 13 1.42 -9.24 -5.61
N ALA A 14 2.14 -8.91 -4.55
CA ALA A 14 2.27 -9.77 -3.37
C ALA A 14 0.93 -9.98 -2.65
N LEU A 15 0.06 -8.97 -2.67
CA LEU A 15 -1.28 -9.06 -2.05
C LEU A 15 -2.32 -9.73 -2.97
N GLY A 16 -1.92 -10.13 -4.17
CA GLY A 16 -2.84 -10.75 -5.13
C GLY A 16 -3.82 -9.77 -5.77
N LEU A 17 -3.54 -8.48 -5.72
CA LEU A 17 -4.38 -7.45 -6.31
C LEU A 17 -4.06 -7.16 -7.77
N SER A 18 -2.92 -7.63 -8.24
CA SER A 18 -2.49 -7.49 -9.62
C SER A 18 -1.79 -8.76 -10.07
N THR A 19 -2.04 -9.16 -11.31
CA THR A 19 -1.36 -10.30 -11.94
C THR A 19 -0.13 -9.86 -12.73
N GLN A 20 0.07 -8.56 -12.91
CA GLN A 20 1.23 -8.04 -13.60
C GLN A 20 2.46 -8.13 -12.70
N VAL A 21 3.48 -8.82 -13.17
CA VAL A 21 4.76 -8.90 -12.48
C VAL A 21 5.58 -7.68 -12.87
N PRO A 22 6.01 -6.84 -11.92
CA PRO A 22 6.87 -5.70 -12.27
C PRO A 22 8.16 -6.16 -12.96
N MET A 23 8.55 -5.47 -14.04
CA MET A 23 9.76 -5.81 -14.78
C MET A 23 11.04 -5.49 -14.02
N ARG A 24 10.94 -4.59 -13.04
CA ARG A 24 12.06 -4.22 -12.15
C ARG A 24 11.61 -4.31 -10.72
N GLU A 25 12.49 -4.78 -9.86
CA GLU A 25 12.25 -4.72 -8.44
C GLU A 25 12.47 -3.29 -7.97
N MET A 26 11.41 -2.68 -7.44
CA MET A 26 11.46 -1.33 -6.92
C MET A 26 11.04 -1.33 -5.46
N PHE A 27 11.85 -0.66 -4.64
CA PHE A 27 11.57 -0.49 -3.22
C PHE A 27 11.50 1.00 -2.90
N LEU A 28 10.77 1.33 -1.86
CA LEU A 28 10.76 2.68 -1.31
C LEU A 28 11.68 2.72 -0.09
N THR A 29 12.34 3.84 0.11
CA THR A 29 13.33 4.00 1.17
C THR A 29 13.24 5.36 1.85
N SER A 30 13.58 5.40 3.14
CA SER A 30 13.76 6.66 3.85
C SER A 30 15.09 7.34 3.49
N GLY A 31 16.00 6.58 2.92
CA GLY A 31 17.31 7.09 2.46
C GLY A 31 17.24 7.68 1.06
N PRO A 32 18.40 8.00 0.47
CA PRO A 32 18.43 8.60 -0.86
C PRO A 32 18.05 7.61 -1.95
N SER A 33 17.45 8.13 -3.03
CA SER A 33 17.14 7.35 -4.22
C SER A 33 18.44 6.89 -4.87
N ARG A 34 18.48 5.61 -5.28
CA ARG A 34 19.67 5.04 -5.89
C ARG A 34 19.34 3.69 -6.52
N LYS A 35 20.23 3.21 -7.36
CA LYS A 35 20.17 1.86 -7.92
C LYS A 35 21.26 1.02 -7.29
N ILE A 36 20.92 -0.24 -6.99
CA ILE A 36 21.86 -1.20 -6.41
C ILE A 36 21.90 -2.41 -7.34
N SER A 37 23.11 -2.87 -7.64
CA SER A 37 23.30 -4.10 -8.40
C SER A 37 23.55 -5.25 -7.43
N LEU A 38 22.70 -6.28 -7.50
CA LEU A 38 22.83 -7.50 -6.72
C LEU A 38 23.08 -8.65 -7.71
N GLY A 39 24.34 -8.92 -8.00
CA GLY A 39 24.70 -9.89 -9.04
C GLY A 39 24.21 -9.41 -10.39
N ARG A 40 23.32 -10.17 -11.03
CA ARG A 40 22.74 -9.81 -12.32
C ARG A 40 21.45 -9.01 -12.19
N THR A 41 20.94 -8.83 -10.97
CA THR A 41 19.69 -8.12 -10.72
C THR A 41 19.98 -6.68 -10.32
N GLU A 42 19.27 -5.75 -10.96
CA GLU A 42 19.32 -4.35 -10.59
C GLU A 42 18.06 -4.01 -9.80
N VAL A 43 18.26 -3.41 -8.63
CA VAL A 43 17.17 -2.99 -7.74
C VAL A 43 17.16 -1.48 -7.65
N GLU A 44 16.01 -0.87 -7.85
CA GLU A 44 15.85 0.57 -7.70
C GLU A 44 15.29 0.89 -6.32
N LEU A 45 15.95 1.80 -5.59
CA LEU A 45 15.47 2.34 -4.32
C LEU A 45 15.04 3.79 -4.57
N ARG A 46 13.78 4.08 -4.29
CA ARG A 46 13.23 5.42 -4.49
C ARG A 46 12.87 6.03 -3.14
N HIS A 47 13.36 7.23 -2.89
CA HIS A 47 13.04 7.94 -1.65
C HIS A 47 11.54 8.21 -1.55
N ALA A 48 10.97 7.98 -0.36
CA ALA A 48 9.57 8.24 -0.06
C ALA A 48 9.44 8.76 1.39
N PRO A 49 8.39 9.54 1.68
CA PRO A 49 8.17 10.02 3.04
C PRO A 49 7.76 8.89 3.98
N GLN A 50 7.97 9.09 5.26
CA GLN A 50 7.78 8.07 6.29
C GLN A 50 6.37 7.44 6.28
N TRP A 51 5.34 8.21 5.98
CA TRP A 51 3.98 7.67 5.99
C TRP A 51 3.74 6.58 4.94
N GLN A 52 4.57 6.54 3.88
CA GLN A 52 4.50 5.48 2.87
C GLN A 52 5.35 4.26 3.21
N LEU A 53 6.12 4.33 4.28
CA LEU A 53 7.11 3.31 4.61
C LEU A 53 6.66 2.37 5.75
N LYS A 54 5.39 2.41 6.13
CA LYS A 54 4.86 1.53 7.17
C LYS A 54 5.04 0.06 6.75
N GLU A 55 5.68 -0.71 7.62
CA GLU A 55 5.84 -2.14 7.42
C GLU A 55 4.53 -2.87 7.69
N GLY A 56 4.43 -4.11 7.22
CA GLY A 56 3.27 -4.95 7.44
C GLY A 56 2.21 -4.80 6.36
N VAL A 57 1.11 -5.53 6.53
CA VAL A 57 0.04 -5.64 5.53
C VAL A 57 -0.66 -4.30 5.28
N ALA A 58 -0.97 -3.55 6.34
CA ALA A 58 -1.65 -2.27 6.18
C ALA A 58 -0.81 -1.26 5.39
N GLY A 59 0.51 -1.20 5.67
CA GLY A 59 1.42 -0.35 4.90
C GLY A 59 1.53 -0.77 3.45
N ALA A 60 1.65 -2.08 3.21
CA ALA A 60 1.68 -2.62 1.85
C ALA A 60 0.37 -2.31 1.10
N ALA A 61 -0.77 -2.45 1.77
CA ALA A 61 -2.07 -2.12 1.20
C ALA A 61 -2.15 -0.64 0.80
N LEU A 62 -1.68 0.26 1.67
CA LEU A 62 -1.67 1.70 1.36
C LEU A 62 -0.84 1.99 0.11
N ARG A 63 0.36 1.42 0.02
CA ARG A 63 1.23 1.61 -1.15
C ARG A 63 0.59 1.05 -2.42
N ALA A 64 -0.04 -0.12 -2.34
CA ALA A 64 -0.72 -0.72 -3.47
C ALA A 64 -1.86 0.17 -3.96
N LEU A 65 -2.70 0.68 -3.05
CA LEU A 65 -3.81 1.55 -3.40
C LEU A 65 -3.33 2.86 -4.05
N LEU A 66 -2.24 3.43 -3.54
CA LEU A 66 -1.64 4.61 -4.16
C LEU A 66 -1.18 4.32 -5.60
N SER A 67 -0.63 3.13 -5.84
CA SER A 67 -0.14 2.77 -7.17
C SER A 67 -1.27 2.57 -8.18
N PHE A 68 -2.45 2.13 -7.74
CA PHE A 68 -3.62 1.99 -8.61
C PHE A 68 -4.24 3.33 -8.97
N GLY A 69 -4.09 4.35 -8.11
CA GLY A 69 -4.66 5.66 -8.32
C GLY A 69 -6.15 5.74 -7.97
N GLU A 70 -6.69 6.95 -8.05
CA GLU A 70 -8.06 7.24 -7.60
C GLU A 70 -9.13 6.43 -8.35
N GLU A 71 -8.93 6.24 -9.65
CA GLU A 71 -9.94 5.59 -10.51
C GLU A 71 -10.23 4.15 -10.12
N TYR A 72 -9.20 3.40 -9.71
CA TYR A 72 -9.33 1.97 -9.45
C TYR A 72 -9.30 1.60 -7.97
N SER A 73 -8.95 2.53 -7.10
CA SER A 73 -8.71 2.21 -5.69
C SER A 73 -9.95 1.81 -4.92
N ALA A 74 -11.11 2.40 -5.21
CA ALA A 74 -12.34 2.11 -4.47
C ALA A 74 -12.74 0.65 -4.62
N GLU A 75 -12.74 0.13 -5.85
CA GLU A 75 -13.07 -1.26 -6.13
C GLU A 75 -12.05 -2.22 -5.54
N THR A 76 -10.77 -1.90 -5.71
CA THR A 76 -9.68 -2.70 -5.17
C THR A 76 -9.75 -2.76 -3.66
N LEU A 77 -10.08 -1.64 -3.01
CA LEU A 77 -10.19 -1.56 -1.56
C LEU A 77 -11.33 -2.44 -1.03
N GLU A 78 -12.45 -2.51 -1.72
CA GLU A 78 -13.55 -3.41 -1.34
C GLU A 78 -13.09 -4.87 -1.29
N GLN A 79 -12.36 -5.31 -2.31
CA GLN A 79 -11.82 -6.67 -2.38
C GLN A 79 -10.80 -6.93 -1.28
N LEU A 80 -9.91 -5.98 -1.09
CA LEU A 80 -8.84 -6.08 -0.09
C LEU A 80 -9.39 -6.12 1.33
N TRP A 81 -10.40 -5.28 1.61
CA TRP A 81 -10.96 -5.11 2.96
C TRP A 81 -11.39 -6.42 3.59
N GLU A 82 -12.02 -7.27 2.82
CA GLU A 82 -12.49 -8.57 3.30
C GLU A 82 -11.36 -9.51 3.71
N ARG A 83 -10.17 -9.30 3.16
CA ARG A 83 -8.98 -10.12 3.45
C ARG A 83 -8.18 -9.63 4.65
N LEU A 84 -8.46 -8.42 5.12
CA LEU A 84 -7.72 -7.82 6.24
C LEU A 84 -8.29 -8.31 7.57
N SER A 85 -7.39 -8.55 8.54
CA SER A 85 -7.79 -8.77 9.92
C SER A 85 -8.33 -7.47 10.52
N GLU A 86 -9.02 -7.56 11.66
CA GLU A 86 -9.52 -6.36 12.34
C GLU A 86 -8.37 -5.41 12.74
N SER A 87 -7.25 -5.98 13.17
CA SER A 87 -6.06 -5.19 13.49
C SER A 87 -5.51 -4.46 12.27
N GLU A 88 -5.43 -5.16 11.12
CA GLU A 88 -4.95 -4.57 9.87
C GLU A 88 -5.88 -3.46 9.37
N LYS A 89 -7.19 -3.65 9.48
CA LYS A 89 -8.18 -2.62 9.15
C LYS A 89 -7.98 -1.37 9.98
N LYS A 90 -7.79 -1.52 11.29
CA LYS A 90 -7.53 -0.39 12.19
C LYS A 90 -6.24 0.34 11.83
N GLN A 91 -5.20 -0.41 11.48
CA GLN A 91 -3.93 0.17 11.07
C GLN A 91 -4.09 0.97 9.77
N LEU A 92 -4.82 0.43 8.80
CA LEU A 92 -5.07 1.13 7.54
C LEU A 92 -5.86 2.42 7.76
N VAL A 93 -6.90 2.38 8.58
CA VAL A 93 -7.67 3.57 8.94
C VAL A 93 -6.78 4.62 9.61
N ALA A 94 -5.88 4.19 10.50
CA ALA A 94 -4.96 5.10 11.18
C ALA A 94 -3.99 5.79 10.20
N LEU A 95 -3.65 5.15 9.09
CA LEU A 95 -2.74 5.71 8.09
C LEU A 95 -3.42 6.75 7.18
N ARG A 96 -4.75 6.80 7.15
CA ARG A 96 -5.48 7.68 6.22
C ARG A 96 -5.18 9.16 6.41
N GLY A 97 -4.83 9.58 7.62
CA GLY A 97 -4.56 10.99 7.90
C GLY A 97 -3.35 11.57 7.17
N SER A 98 -2.44 10.70 6.73
CA SER A 98 -1.26 11.11 5.96
C SER A 98 -1.42 10.87 4.46
N ALA A 99 -2.49 10.17 4.05
CA ALA A 99 -2.74 9.82 2.66
C ALA A 99 -3.36 11.00 1.88
N PRO A 100 -3.30 10.98 0.54
CA PRO A 100 -4.04 11.96 -0.26
C PRO A 100 -5.53 11.95 0.09
N ALA A 101 -6.19 13.10 -0.06
CA ALA A 101 -7.59 13.26 0.33
C ALA A 101 -8.51 12.22 -0.30
N TRP A 102 -8.30 11.89 -1.58
CA TRP A 102 -9.13 10.91 -2.27
C TRP A 102 -9.00 9.51 -1.66
N LEU A 103 -7.80 9.13 -1.23
CA LEU A 103 -7.57 7.82 -0.62
C LEU A 103 -8.07 7.80 0.83
N ALA A 104 -7.83 8.86 1.58
CA ALA A 104 -8.38 9.00 2.94
C ALA A 104 -9.89 8.87 2.94
N ALA A 105 -10.57 9.51 1.98
CA ALA A 105 -12.01 9.44 1.83
C ALA A 105 -12.48 8.01 1.46
N ALA A 106 -11.77 7.33 0.56
CA ALA A 106 -12.10 5.96 0.16
C ALA A 106 -11.99 5.01 1.35
N ILE A 107 -10.91 5.10 2.12
CA ILE A 107 -10.70 4.28 3.32
C ILE A 107 -11.79 4.55 4.35
N GLY A 108 -12.13 5.82 4.57
CA GLY A 108 -13.18 6.21 5.51
C GLY A 108 -14.54 5.65 5.13
N ARG A 109 -14.91 5.72 3.85
CA ARG A 109 -16.17 5.15 3.37
C ARG A 109 -16.22 3.64 3.55
N GLN A 110 -15.12 2.96 3.25
CA GLN A 110 -15.05 1.50 3.40
C GLN A 110 -15.17 1.09 4.86
N ALA A 111 -14.52 1.79 5.77
CA ALA A 111 -14.60 1.51 7.20
C ALA A 111 -16.04 1.69 7.73
N THR A 112 -16.71 2.75 7.30
CA THR A 112 -18.11 3.02 7.69
C THR A 112 -19.05 1.95 7.18
N ARG A 113 -18.89 1.51 5.92
CA ARG A 113 -19.70 0.42 5.36
C ARG A 113 -19.52 -0.89 6.12
N GLY A 114 -18.27 -1.17 6.52
CA GLY A 114 -17.97 -2.35 7.32
C GLY A 114 -18.67 -2.33 8.67
N GLU A 115 -18.71 -1.18 9.34
CA GLU A 115 -19.41 -0.99 10.60
C GLU A 115 -20.92 -1.16 10.44
N GLU A 116 -21.50 -0.58 9.40
CA GLU A 116 -22.93 -0.72 9.10
C GLU A 116 -23.32 -2.17 8.86
N ALA A 117 -22.49 -2.91 8.14
CA ALA A 117 -22.73 -4.33 7.88
C ALA A 117 -22.73 -5.15 9.16
N VAL A 118 -21.89 -4.79 10.14
CA VAL A 118 -21.83 -5.49 11.43
C VAL A 118 -23.06 -5.17 12.29
N VAL A 119 -23.55 -3.95 12.23
CA VAL A 119 -24.71 -3.49 13.02
C VAL A 119 -26.03 -4.00 12.42
N ALA A 120 -26.08 -4.14 11.11
CA ALA A 120 -27.25 -4.65 10.42
C ALA A 120 -27.42 -6.15 10.65
#